data_1d2f36e524a057da6574fbae7551a2dd
#
_entry.id   1d2f36e524a057da6574fbae7551a2dd
#
_cell.length_a   1.000
_cell.length_b   1.000
_cell.length_c   1.000
_cell.angle_alpha   90.00
_cell.angle_beta   90.00
_cell.angle_gamma   90.00
#
_symmetry.space_group_name_H-M   'P 1'
#
loop_
_entity.id
_entity.type
_entity.pdbx_description
1 polymer ?
#
loop_
_entity_poly.entity_id
_entity_poly.type
_entity_poly.pdbx_seq_one_letter_code
_entity_poly.pdbx_strand_id
1 'polypeptide(L)'
;MKRNNSIFKKALGIILVLAVCISLAGNSSVSRAASGYKIKVNKQKNCVTIYKMNANGKYKPVKAMVCSTGAATPVGTFPLGEKMRWHTLIGPCYGQYCTRIHGGILFHSVWYYKPSPSTLSSEAYNRLGTTASHGCVRLTVADAKWIYDNVPSGSPVTVYNSSKPGPLGKPSGIRLPSSSRWDPTDVWSSGNPWNKKKPTISGARNQTVPYGGSVSVKGGVTAKNTTGYDATSRIKVLIRYNGEVVKKVNTKKPGVYKVIYKLKDEIGRKVQKIVKIKVTASLPIPKITGAGNLYVQSADQLTKANALKNVTITQKGKALDRKYVKVIFKKLKEGVYKVTYQAQNASKLAKVSVKAYVDDQAPKITGVEDGKSYPVDPSVTVTEKYARSLISVSDNISTLHVSDVQVKITKQNDGSYQVVYEVQDQAGNKTKITIHLTAAAQTASGTAVQ
;
A
#
# COMPACT_ATOMS: atom_id res chain seq x y z
N MET A 1 14.98 89.38 -41.24
CA MET A 1 15.20 88.25 -42.12
C MET A 1 15.24 86.96 -41.32
N LYS A 2 14.01 86.40 -40.99
CA LYS A 2 13.85 85.12 -40.32
C LYS A 2 12.71 84.32 -41.00
N ARG A 3 13.00 83.78 -42.17
CA ARG A 3 12.06 82.85 -42.85
C ARG A 3 12.90 82.08 -43.91
N ASN A 4 13.49 80.96 -43.55
CA ASN A 4 13.83 79.88 -44.56
C ASN A 4 14.36 78.57 -43.89
N ASN A 5 14.45 78.46 -42.53
CA ASN A 5 15.01 77.27 -41.95
C ASN A 5 13.95 76.16 -41.66
N SER A 6 12.65 76.44 -41.89
CA SER A 6 11.58 75.47 -41.62
C SER A 6 11.33 74.48 -42.76
N ILE A 7 11.54 74.97 -44.03
CA ILE A 7 11.30 74.14 -45.23
C ILE A 7 12.39 73.10 -45.41
N PHE A 8 13.67 73.52 -45.18
CA PHE A 8 14.81 72.61 -45.30
C PHE A 8 14.81 71.49 -44.23
N LYS A 9 14.37 71.79 -43.00
CA LYS A 9 14.27 70.75 -41.97
C LYS A 9 13.11 69.74 -42.23
N LYS A 10 12.05 70.21 -42.88
CA LYS A 10 10.92 69.28 -43.25
C LYS A 10 11.27 68.44 -44.48
N ALA A 11 12.01 68.99 -45.44
CA ALA A 11 12.50 68.25 -46.63
C ALA A 11 13.56 67.18 -46.25
N LEU A 12 14.48 67.52 -45.31
CA LEU A 12 15.47 66.56 -44.83
C LEU A 12 14.86 65.43 -43.97
N GLY A 13 13.82 65.75 -43.17
CA GLY A 13 13.05 64.74 -42.39
C GLY A 13 12.27 63.73 -43.29
N ILE A 14 11.73 64.22 -44.41
CA ILE A 14 10.98 63.38 -45.34
C ILE A 14 11.91 62.46 -46.12
N ILE A 15 13.11 62.94 -46.55
CA ILE A 15 14.14 62.14 -47.23
C ILE A 15 14.72 61.07 -46.32
N LEU A 16 14.94 61.39 -45.01
CA LEU A 16 15.42 60.40 -44.03
C LEU A 16 14.37 59.32 -43.71
N VAL A 17 13.09 59.67 -43.66
CA VAL A 17 11.97 58.67 -43.45
C VAL A 17 11.79 57.81 -44.68
N LEU A 18 11.92 58.36 -45.93
CA LEU A 18 11.87 57.54 -47.14
C LEU A 18 13.12 56.63 -47.25
N ALA A 19 14.32 57.07 -46.89
CA ALA A 19 15.52 56.23 -46.89
C ALA A 19 15.42 55.07 -45.84
N VAL A 20 14.85 55.33 -44.69
CA VAL A 20 14.59 54.27 -43.68
C VAL A 20 13.48 53.29 -44.14
N CYS A 21 12.46 53.76 -44.85
CA CYS A 21 11.43 52.88 -45.43
C CYS A 21 11.95 52.05 -46.61
N ILE A 22 12.92 52.57 -47.42
CA ILE A 22 13.51 51.80 -48.51
C ILE A 22 14.55 50.76 -47.99
N SER A 23 15.25 51.06 -46.89
CA SER A 23 16.18 50.12 -46.26
C SER A 23 15.44 49.03 -45.46
N LEU A 24 14.15 49.21 -45.07
CA LEU A 24 13.29 48.22 -44.49
C LEU A 24 12.52 47.36 -45.51
N ALA A 25 12.49 47.75 -46.79
CA ALA A 25 11.86 46.96 -47.86
C ALA A 25 12.83 45.94 -48.52
N GLY A 26 14.11 45.97 -48.18
CA GLY A 26 15.15 45.19 -48.84
C GLY A 26 15.78 44.09 -48.00
N ASN A 27 15.06 43.38 -47.15
CA ASN A 27 15.37 42.05 -46.62
C ASN A 27 14.23 41.55 -45.75
N SER A 28 13.05 41.36 -46.31
CA SER A 28 12.10 40.42 -45.72
C SER A 28 12.62 39.02 -46.03
N SER A 29 13.70 38.61 -45.35
CA SER A 29 13.82 37.23 -44.98
C SER A 29 12.54 36.94 -44.17
N VAL A 30 11.57 36.32 -44.80
CA VAL A 30 10.43 35.73 -44.10
C VAL A 30 11.06 34.80 -43.09
N SER A 31 11.25 35.29 -41.87
CA SER A 31 11.58 34.47 -40.73
C SER A 31 10.42 33.50 -40.60
N ARG A 32 10.57 32.35 -41.28
CA ARG A 32 9.63 31.26 -41.18
C ARG A 32 9.63 30.87 -39.71
N ALA A 33 8.59 31.33 -38.97
CA ALA A 33 8.47 31.02 -37.57
C ALA A 33 8.83 29.55 -37.36
N ALA A 34 9.82 29.29 -36.53
CA ALA A 34 10.29 27.92 -36.33
C ALA A 34 9.08 27.06 -35.97
N SER A 35 8.78 26.03 -36.78
CA SER A 35 7.66 25.15 -36.54
C SER A 35 7.77 24.55 -35.12
N GLY A 36 6.72 24.62 -34.33
CA GLY A 36 6.67 24.03 -32.99
C GLY A 36 6.93 22.51 -32.97
N TYR A 37 6.97 21.87 -34.15
CA TYR A 37 7.26 20.46 -34.35
C TYR A 37 8.28 20.18 -35.43
N LYS A 38 9.02 19.07 -35.29
CA LYS A 38 9.75 18.41 -36.36
C LYS A 38 9.57 16.90 -36.30
N ILE A 39 9.61 16.24 -37.44
CA ILE A 39 9.44 14.79 -37.58
C ILE A 39 10.77 14.20 -38.05
N LYS A 40 11.17 13.07 -37.46
CA LYS A 40 12.28 12.26 -37.97
C LYS A 40 11.77 10.84 -38.27
N VAL A 41 11.98 10.38 -39.49
CA VAL A 41 11.62 9.07 -39.99
C VAL A 41 12.89 8.26 -40.15
N ASN A 42 13.11 7.25 -39.31
CA ASN A 42 14.18 6.28 -39.52
C ASN A 42 13.69 5.20 -40.47
N LYS A 43 14.11 5.28 -41.72
CA LYS A 43 13.74 4.35 -42.80
C LYS A 43 14.22 2.93 -42.53
N GLN A 44 15.47 2.77 -42.06
CA GLN A 44 16.04 1.45 -41.77
C GLN A 44 15.36 0.72 -40.63
N LYS A 45 14.88 1.44 -39.60
CA LYS A 45 14.20 0.85 -38.45
C LYS A 45 12.66 0.90 -38.53
N ASN A 46 12.11 1.55 -39.59
CA ASN A 46 10.68 1.70 -39.75
C ASN A 46 9.99 2.30 -38.49
N CYS A 47 10.53 3.44 -38.05
CA CYS A 47 9.94 4.19 -36.93
C CYS A 47 10.03 5.69 -37.12
N VAL A 48 9.04 6.41 -36.63
CA VAL A 48 8.93 7.85 -36.64
C VAL A 48 9.15 8.38 -35.22
N THR A 49 9.90 9.47 -35.07
CA THR A 49 10.00 10.22 -33.82
C THR A 49 9.53 11.64 -34.03
N ILE A 50 8.55 12.07 -33.27
CA ILE A 50 8.06 13.44 -33.24
C ILE A 50 8.82 14.19 -32.14
N TYR A 51 9.26 15.38 -32.49
CA TYR A 51 9.88 16.33 -31.56
C TYR A 51 9.03 17.59 -31.48
N LYS A 52 8.85 18.09 -30.28
CA LYS A 52 8.17 19.37 -30.00
C LYS A 52 9.17 20.35 -29.41
N MET A 53 9.08 21.61 -29.86
CA MET A 53 9.86 22.70 -29.30
C MET A 53 9.35 23.03 -27.88
N ASN A 54 10.25 23.15 -26.94
CA ASN A 54 9.95 23.62 -25.60
C ASN A 54 10.04 25.15 -25.49
N ALA A 55 9.71 25.73 -24.36
CA ALA A 55 9.75 27.17 -24.11
C ALA A 55 11.17 27.79 -24.34
N ASN A 56 12.22 26.99 -24.21
CA ASN A 56 13.61 27.43 -24.42
C ASN A 56 14.09 27.24 -25.87
N GLY A 57 13.19 27.08 -26.85
CA GLY A 57 13.53 26.92 -28.26
C GLY A 57 14.20 25.57 -28.63
N LYS A 58 14.29 24.60 -27.67
CA LYS A 58 14.94 23.31 -27.91
C LYS A 58 13.90 22.21 -28.21
N TYR A 59 14.17 21.44 -29.26
CA TYR A 59 13.34 20.31 -29.63
C TYR A 59 13.56 19.10 -28.69
N LYS A 60 12.50 18.63 -28.06
CA LYS A 60 12.51 17.40 -27.26
C LYS A 60 11.64 16.31 -27.91
N PRO A 61 12.06 15.03 -27.90
CA PRO A 61 11.25 13.94 -28.42
C PRO A 61 10.02 13.72 -27.55
N VAL A 62 8.84 13.69 -28.14
CA VAL A 62 7.56 13.60 -27.42
C VAL A 62 6.74 12.36 -27.79
N LYS A 63 6.94 11.78 -28.99
CA LYS A 63 6.20 10.62 -29.43
C LYS A 63 7.02 9.78 -30.41
N ALA A 64 6.96 8.44 -30.23
CA ALA A 64 7.44 7.48 -31.20
C ALA A 64 6.27 6.73 -31.83
N MET A 65 6.37 6.41 -33.12
CA MET A 65 5.37 5.71 -33.88
C MET A 65 6.02 4.56 -34.67
N VAL A 66 5.42 3.40 -34.69
CA VAL A 66 5.79 2.33 -35.62
C VAL A 66 5.29 2.72 -37.02
N CYS A 67 6.10 2.50 -38.05
CA CYS A 67 5.70 2.79 -39.42
C CYS A 67 6.16 1.68 -40.37
N SER A 68 5.70 1.73 -41.62
CA SER A 68 6.29 1.01 -42.74
C SER A 68 6.71 2.01 -43.79
N THR A 69 8.01 1.96 -44.17
CA THR A 69 8.59 2.72 -45.28
C THR A 69 8.73 1.81 -46.52
N GLY A 70 9.19 2.36 -47.61
CA GLY A 70 9.44 1.64 -48.85
C GLY A 70 10.80 1.92 -49.46
N ALA A 71 11.15 1.21 -50.54
CA ALA A 71 12.39 1.42 -51.28
C ALA A 71 12.48 2.87 -51.81
N ALA A 72 11.38 3.37 -52.36
CA ALA A 72 11.31 4.75 -52.90
C ALA A 72 11.05 5.83 -51.81
N THR A 73 11.06 5.52 -50.50
CA THR A 73 11.02 6.58 -49.49
C THR A 73 12.29 7.38 -49.54
N PRO A 74 12.28 8.71 -49.91
CA PRO A 74 13.49 9.50 -50.13
C PRO A 74 14.15 9.84 -48.80
N VAL A 75 15.46 9.79 -48.74
CA VAL A 75 16.26 10.30 -47.64
C VAL A 75 16.46 11.80 -47.85
N GLY A 76 16.35 12.61 -46.82
CA GLY A 76 16.45 14.05 -46.88
C GLY A 76 15.54 14.76 -45.88
N THR A 77 15.50 16.08 -45.97
CA THR A 77 14.62 16.93 -45.16
C THR A 77 13.64 17.68 -46.06
N PHE A 78 12.38 17.53 -45.81
CA PHE A 78 11.28 18.05 -46.62
C PHE A 78 10.32 18.84 -45.72
N PRO A 79 9.66 19.90 -46.24
CA PRO A 79 8.59 20.58 -45.55
C PRO A 79 7.31 19.71 -45.63
N LEU A 80 6.63 19.52 -44.49
CA LEU A 80 5.34 18.84 -44.46
C LEU A 80 4.34 19.63 -45.31
N GLY A 81 3.65 18.95 -46.22
CA GLY A 81 2.74 19.55 -47.17
C GLY A 81 1.26 19.51 -46.79
N GLU A 82 0.43 19.38 -47.83
CA GLU A 82 -1.04 19.34 -47.70
C GLU A 82 -1.56 18.15 -46.93
N LYS A 83 -2.75 18.29 -46.42
CA LYS A 83 -3.49 17.28 -45.61
C LYS A 83 -4.79 16.88 -46.28
N MET A 84 -5.00 15.58 -46.42
CA MET A 84 -6.19 15.00 -47.06
C MET A 84 -6.83 13.98 -46.13
N ARG A 85 -8.11 14.08 -45.88
CA ARG A 85 -8.80 13.14 -44.98
C ARG A 85 -8.79 11.72 -45.52
N TRP A 86 -9.04 11.54 -46.84
CA TRP A 86 -8.87 10.35 -47.61
C TRP A 86 -8.12 10.67 -48.89
N HIS A 87 -7.31 9.75 -49.36
CA HIS A 87 -6.54 9.91 -50.61
C HIS A 87 -6.42 8.55 -51.29
N THR A 88 -6.59 8.54 -52.61
CA THR A 88 -6.33 7.37 -53.46
C THR A 88 -4.82 7.15 -53.54
N LEU A 89 -4.40 5.92 -53.33
CA LEU A 89 -2.99 5.52 -53.36
C LEU A 89 -2.68 4.72 -54.63
N ILE A 90 -1.43 4.39 -54.86
CA ILE A 90 -1.01 3.52 -55.98
C ILE A 90 -1.68 2.15 -55.81
N GLY A 91 -2.32 1.70 -56.85
CA GLY A 91 -3.28 0.58 -56.82
C GLY A 91 -4.67 1.07 -56.42
N PRO A 92 -5.75 0.33 -56.60
CA PRO A 92 -7.10 0.76 -56.25
C PRO A 92 -7.32 0.65 -54.73
N CYS A 93 -6.58 1.43 -53.95
CA CYS A 93 -6.65 1.45 -52.49
C CYS A 93 -6.58 2.88 -51.96
N TYR A 94 -6.92 3.05 -50.67
CA TYR A 94 -7.12 4.36 -50.04
C TYR A 94 -6.39 4.45 -48.71
N GLY A 95 -5.81 5.65 -48.40
CA GLY A 95 -5.30 6.00 -47.10
C GLY A 95 -6.17 7.06 -46.45
N GLN A 96 -6.22 7.08 -45.13
CA GLN A 96 -6.86 8.16 -44.39
C GLN A 96 -5.84 8.95 -43.58
N TYR A 97 -6.18 10.21 -43.26
CA TYR A 97 -5.31 11.16 -42.59
C TYR A 97 -3.95 11.29 -43.30
N CYS A 98 -4.03 11.45 -44.60
CA CYS A 98 -2.83 11.62 -45.45
C CYS A 98 -2.22 12.97 -45.23
N THR A 99 -0.89 13.04 -45.12
CA THR A 99 -0.13 14.29 -45.04
C THR A 99 1.09 14.17 -45.96
N ARG A 100 1.28 15.09 -46.89
CA ARG A 100 2.34 15.03 -47.89
C ARG A 100 3.72 15.25 -47.25
N ILE A 101 4.70 14.43 -47.63
CA ILE A 101 6.09 14.55 -47.24
C ILE A 101 6.84 15.21 -48.41
N HIS A 102 6.81 14.60 -49.60
CA HIS A 102 7.50 15.06 -50.79
C HIS A 102 6.94 14.35 -52.05
N GLY A 103 6.66 15.08 -53.11
CA GLY A 103 6.08 14.51 -54.34
C GLY A 103 4.83 13.67 -54.03
N GLY A 104 4.83 12.43 -54.50
CA GLY A 104 3.75 11.45 -54.18
C GLY A 104 3.88 10.72 -52.85
N ILE A 105 4.91 11.03 -52.04
CA ILE A 105 5.20 10.33 -50.74
C ILE A 105 4.42 11.00 -49.63
N LEU A 106 3.65 10.21 -48.90
CA LEU A 106 2.72 10.64 -47.85
C LEU A 106 3.00 9.91 -46.51
N PHE A 107 2.74 10.58 -45.38
CA PHE A 107 2.24 9.88 -44.18
C PHE A 107 0.77 9.54 -44.40
N HIS A 108 0.35 8.31 -44.11
CA HIS A 108 -1.03 7.92 -44.13
C HIS A 108 -1.25 6.67 -43.25
N SER A 109 -2.53 6.37 -42.94
CA SER A 109 -2.89 5.09 -42.33
C SER A 109 -2.48 3.91 -43.20
N VAL A 110 -2.41 2.69 -42.64
CA VAL A 110 -2.45 1.50 -43.51
C VAL A 110 -3.62 1.61 -44.46
N TRP A 111 -3.49 1.03 -45.65
CA TRP A 111 -4.44 1.22 -46.71
C TRP A 111 -5.73 0.40 -46.59
N TYR A 112 -6.79 0.88 -47.24
CA TYR A 112 -8.14 0.38 -47.26
C TYR A 112 -8.55 0.01 -48.69
N TYR A 113 -9.45 -0.99 -48.85
CA TYR A 113 -10.01 -1.37 -50.16
C TYR A 113 -11.00 -0.33 -50.68
N LYS A 114 -11.65 0.42 -49.81
CA LYS A 114 -12.57 1.54 -50.12
C LYS A 114 -12.28 2.69 -49.18
N PRO A 115 -12.71 3.94 -49.47
CA PRO A 115 -12.57 5.05 -48.52
C PRO A 115 -13.57 4.94 -47.36
N SER A 116 -13.48 3.80 -46.65
CA SER A 116 -14.33 3.43 -45.53
C SER A 116 -13.50 2.78 -44.43
N PRO A 117 -13.66 3.17 -43.14
CA PRO A 117 -12.90 2.63 -42.02
C PRO A 117 -13.08 1.12 -41.80
N SER A 118 -14.13 0.53 -42.38
CA SER A 118 -14.46 -0.91 -42.26
C SER A 118 -13.83 -1.80 -43.33
N THR A 119 -12.92 -1.28 -44.15
CA THR A 119 -12.32 -2.00 -45.28
C THR A 119 -10.80 -2.08 -45.23
N LEU A 120 -10.20 -2.03 -44.02
CA LEU A 120 -8.78 -2.12 -43.80
C LEU A 120 -8.20 -3.43 -44.35
N SER A 121 -7.02 -3.38 -44.96
CA SER A 121 -6.18 -4.55 -45.20
C SER A 121 -5.47 -4.97 -43.91
N SER A 122 -5.94 -6.07 -43.31
CA SER A 122 -5.30 -6.63 -42.12
C SER A 122 -3.90 -7.21 -42.41
N GLU A 123 -3.69 -7.72 -43.62
CA GLU A 123 -2.36 -8.19 -44.05
C GLU A 123 -1.35 -7.05 -44.09
N ALA A 124 -1.70 -5.95 -44.75
CA ALA A 124 -0.82 -4.77 -44.78
C ALA A 124 -0.62 -4.15 -43.40
N TYR A 125 -1.64 -4.20 -42.54
CA TYR A 125 -1.54 -3.72 -41.16
C TYR A 125 -0.55 -4.56 -40.35
N ASN A 126 -0.57 -5.87 -40.50
CA ASN A 126 0.34 -6.80 -39.81
C ASN A 126 1.80 -6.68 -40.26
N ARG A 127 2.05 -5.97 -41.37
CA ARG A 127 3.40 -5.63 -41.85
C ARG A 127 3.93 -4.30 -41.31
N LEU A 128 3.17 -3.58 -40.45
CA LEU A 128 3.69 -2.39 -39.80
C LEU A 128 4.94 -2.69 -38.97
N GLY A 129 5.95 -1.85 -39.14
CA GLY A 129 7.26 -2.03 -38.55
C GLY A 129 8.28 -2.70 -39.46
N THR A 130 7.90 -3.07 -40.69
CA THR A 130 8.78 -3.61 -41.74
C THR A 130 8.75 -2.70 -42.96
N THR A 131 9.74 -2.85 -43.84
CA THR A 131 9.76 -2.17 -45.16
C THR A 131 8.71 -2.88 -46.04
N ALA A 132 7.55 -2.23 -46.24
CA ALA A 132 6.39 -2.86 -46.86
C ALA A 132 5.53 -1.92 -47.72
N SER A 133 6.03 -0.70 -48.04
CA SER A 133 5.38 0.23 -48.94
C SER A 133 6.19 0.40 -50.22
N HIS A 134 5.62 1.03 -51.24
CA HIS A 134 6.41 1.49 -52.38
C HIS A 134 7.28 2.68 -52.01
N GLY A 135 6.72 3.66 -51.32
CA GLY A 135 7.46 4.87 -50.88
C GLY A 135 6.86 5.64 -49.74
N CYS A 136 5.53 5.58 -49.58
CA CYS A 136 4.83 6.24 -48.49
C CYS A 136 5.19 5.68 -47.11
N VAL A 137 4.99 6.49 -46.08
CA VAL A 137 5.18 6.12 -44.66
C VAL A 137 3.82 5.71 -44.09
N ARG A 138 3.56 4.38 -44.02
CA ARG A 138 2.33 3.83 -43.48
C ARG A 138 2.36 3.85 -41.96
N LEU A 139 1.27 4.23 -41.32
CA LEU A 139 1.08 4.38 -39.89
C LEU A 139 -0.21 3.69 -39.41
N THR A 140 -0.42 3.57 -38.11
CA THR A 140 -1.75 3.32 -37.57
C THR A 140 -2.65 4.55 -37.82
N VAL A 141 -3.97 4.37 -37.75
CA VAL A 141 -4.91 5.51 -37.86
C VAL A 141 -4.61 6.55 -36.79
N ALA A 142 -4.41 6.13 -35.54
CA ALA A 142 -4.15 7.06 -34.45
C ALA A 142 -2.87 7.89 -34.67
N ASP A 143 -1.84 7.29 -35.24
CA ASP A 143 -0.57 7.99 -35.46
C ASP A 143 -0.64 8.90 -36.72
N ALA A 144 -1.28 8.43 -37.78
CA ALA A 144 -1.52 9.25 -38.97
C ALA A 144 -2.40 10.48 -38.63
N LYS A 145 -3.51 10.25 -37.91
CA LYS A 145 -4.38 11.31 -37.42
C LYS A 145 -3.65 12.27 -36.49
N TRP A 146 -2.79 11.77 -35.62
CA TRP A 146 -2.02 12.62 -34.71
C TRP A 146 -1.12 13.60 -35.48
N ILE A 147 -0.42 13.14 -36.53
CA ILE A 147 0.39 14.02 -37.40
C ILE A 147 -0.52 15.01 -38.11
N TYR A 148 -1.61 14.52 -38.70
CA TYR A 148 -2.60 15.30 -39.42
C TYR A 148 -3.15 16.46 -38.57
N ASP A 149 -3.52 16.20 -37.33
CA ASP A 149 -4.15 17.20 -36.45
C ASP A 149 -3.14 18.17 -35.81
N ASN A 150 -1.95 17.68 -35.45
CA ASN A 150 -1.08 18.41 -34.54
C ASN A 150 0.17 19.04 -35.20
N VAL A 151 0.61 18.52 -36.34
CA VAL A 151 1.83 19.02 -36.96
C VAL A 151 1.44 19.98 -38.09
N PRO A 152 1.81 21.28 -38.01
CA PRO A 152 1.51 22.25 -39.06
C PRO A 152 2.20 21.92 -40.40
N SER A 153 1.57 22.27 -41.52
CA SER A 153 2.24 22.28 -42.82
C SER A 153 3.48 23.17 -42.76
N GLY A 154 4.52 22.84 -43.53
CA GLY A 154 5.82 23.48 -43.47
C GLY A 154 6.76 22.99 -42.38
N SER A 155 6.28 22.15 -41.43
CA SER A 155 7.14 21.55 -40.43
C SER A 155 8.20 20.64 -41.06
N PRO A 156 9.46 20.64 -40.61
CA PRO A 156 10.52 19.83 -41.21
C PRO A 156 10.31 18.33 -40.91
N VAL A 157 10.35 17.52 -41.96
CA VAL A 157 10.35 16.05 -41.92
C VAL A 157 11.70 15.57 -42.43
N THR A 158 12.51 14.99 -41.56
CA THR A 158 13.82 14.42 -41.93
C THR A 158 13.70 12.90 -42.01
N VAL A 159 13.91 12.35 -43.19
CA VAL A 159 13.99 10.89 -43.42
C VAL A 159 15.50 10.53 -43.47
N TYR A 160 15.85 9.52 -42.70
CA TYR A 160 17.27 9.10 -42.55
C TYR A 160 17.39 7.59 -42.33
N ASN A 161 18.60 7.07 -42.50
CA ASN A 161 18.93 5.68 -42.16
C ASN A 161 19.80 5.65 -40.89
N SER A 162 19.45 4.74 -39.96
CA SER A 162 20.25 4.47 -38.76
C SER A 162 19.94 3.07 -38.22
N SER A 163 20.95 2.37 -37.75
CA SER A 163 20.81 1.08 -37.07
C SER A 163 20.19 1.22 -35.69
N LYS A 164 20.22 2.42 -35.08
CA LYS A 164 19.61 2.73 -33.78
C LYS A 164 18.24 3.38 -34.00
N PRO A 165 17.16 2.94 -33.31
CA PRO A 165 15.88 3.65 -33.33
C PRO A 165 16.05 5.04 -32.73
N GLY A 166 15.06 5.91 -32.87
CA GLY A 166 15.06 7.22 -32.21
C GLY A 166 15.11 7.13 -30.67
N PRO A 167 15.29 8.25 -29.96
CA PRO A 167 15.53 8.27 -28.51
C PRO A 167 14.41 7.70 -27.65
N LEU A 168 13.20 7.58 -28.19
CA LEU A 168 12.06 6.94 -27.52
C LEU A 168 11.90 5.46 -27.89
N GLY A 169 12.86 4.89 -28.65
CA GLY A 169 12.78 3.54 -29.15
C GLY A 169 11.79 3.36 -30.30
N LYS A 170 11.62 2.12 -30.76
CA LYS A 170 10.63 1.71 -31.77
C LYS A 170 9.47 1.04 -31.05
N PRO A 171 8.23 1.57 -31.16
CA PRO A 171 7.06 0.90 -30.61
C PRO A 171 6.82 -0.46 -31.29
N SER A 172 6.26 -1.40 -30.55
CA SER A 172 5.80 -2.68 -31.09
C SER A 172 4.64 -2.48 -32.06
N GLY A 173 4.65 -3.20 -33.17
CA GLY A 173 3.50 -3.28 -34.07
C GLY A 173 2.33 -4.00 -33.39
N ILE A 174 1.12 -3.64 -33.79
CA ILE A 174 -0.12 -4.29 -33.36
C ILE A 174 -0.45 -5.37 -34.40
N ARG A 175 -0.73 -6.59 -33.94
CA ARG A 175 -1.20 -7.66 -34.82
C ARG A 175 -2.72 -7.74 -34.83
N LEU A 176 -3.29 -8.00 -36.01
CA LEU A 176 -4.72 -8.21 -36.22
C LEU A 176 -5.01 -9.62 -36.70
N PRO A 177 -6.15 -10.20 -36.30
CA PRO A 177 -6.70 -11.36 -37.00
C PRO A 177 -6.89 -11.07 -38.48
N SER A 178 -6.65 -12.06 -39.35
CA SER A 178 -6.80 -11.92 -40.82
C SER A 178 -8.20 -11.48 -41.27
N SER A 179 -9.22 -11.83 -40.48
CA SER A 179 -10.60 -11.43 -40.69
C SER A 179 -10.93 -9.99 -40.33
N SER A 180 -10.01 -9.29 -39.64
CA SER A 180 -10.25 -7.90 -39.23
C SER A 180 -10.28 -6.96 -40.44
N ARG A 181 -11.20 -6.03 -40.43
CA ARG A 181 -11.33 -4.98 -41.45
C ARG A 181 -11.27 -3.57 -40.86
N TRP A 182 -10.86 -3.44 -39.60
CA TRP A 182 -10.81 -2.19 -38.87
C TRP A 182 -9.44 -1.99 -38.20
N ASP A 183 -8.95 -0.76 -38.23
CA ASP A 183 -7.80 -0.37 -37.43
C ASP A 183 -8.22 -0.26 -35.95
N PRO A 184 -7.63 -1.02 -35.02
CA PRO A 184 -8.01 -0.99 -33.61
C PRO A 184 -7.66 0.33 -32.91
N THR A 185 -6.88 1.18 -33.56
CA THR A 185 -6.49 2.51 -33.06
C THR A 185 -7.46 3.60 -33.54
N ASP A 186 -8.36 3.30 -34.47
CA ASP A 186 -9.39 4.24 -34.95
C ASP A 186 -10.56 4.29 -33.94
N VAL A 187 -10.37 5.04 -32.87
CA VAL A 187 -11.39 5.21 -31.83
C VAL A 187 -12.50 6.20 -32.22
N TRP A 188 -12.32 6.92 -33.32
CA TRP A 188 -13.25 7.94 -33.82
C TRP A 188 -14.37 7.37 -34.67
N SER A 189 -14.15 6.22 -35.27
CA SER A 189 -15.18 5.52 -36.07
C SER A 189 -16.13 4.77 -35.14
N SER A 190 -17.38 5.22 -35.04
CA SER A 190 -18.40 4.70 -34.11
C SER A 190 -18.73 3.20 -34.32
N GLY A 191 -18.68 2.72 -35.56
CA GLY A 191 -18.87 1.31 -35.89
C GLY A 191 -17.67 0.40 -35.64
N ASN A 192 -16.55 0.91 -35.15
CA ASN A 192 -15.35 0.11 -34.94
C ASN A 192 -15.53 -0.88 -33.79
N PRO A 193 -15.56 -2.22 -34.06
CA PRO A 193 -15.80 -3.23 -33.03
C PRO A 193 -14.73 -3.27 -31.97
N TRP A 194 -13.52 -2.79 -32.27
CA TRP A 194 -12.42 -2.72 -31.30
C TRP A 194 -12.69 -1.69 -30.19
N ASN A 195 -13.54 -0.68 -30.41
CA ASN A 195 -13.81 0.36 -29.42
C ASN A 195 -14.41 -0.18 -28.11
N LYS A 196 -15.13 -1.30 -28.17
CA LYS A 196 -15.73 -1.99 -27.02
C LYS A 196 -14.81 -3.04 -26.39
N LYS A 197 -13.71 -3.44 -27.04
CA LYS A 197 -12.80 -4.47 -26.56
C LYS A 197 -11.71 -3.89 -25.66
N LYS A 198 -11.31 -4.67 -24.65
CA LYS A 198 -10.22 -4.34 -23.72
C LYS A 198 -9.26 -5.52 -23.61
N PRO A 199 -7.99 -5.31 -23.24
CA PRO A 199 -7.09 -6.41 -22.91
C PRO A 199 -7.63 -7.18 -21.70
N THR A 200 -7.21 -8.44 -21.55
CA THR A 200 -7.67 -9.33 -20.49
C THR A 200 -6.49 -9.88 -19.68
N ILE A 201 -6.71 -10.17 -18.41
CA ILE A 201 -5.79 -10.90 -17.54
C ILE A 201 -6.53 -12.11 -16.99
N SER A 202 -5.99 -13.30 -17.24
CA SER A 202 -6.55 -14.60 -16.85
C SER A 202 -5.63 -15.31 -15.86
N GLY A 203 -6.12 -16.36 -15.17
CA GLY A 203 -5.34 -17.17 -14.24
C GLY A 203 -5.04 -16.54 -12.88
N ALA A 204 -5.17 -15.23 -12.73
CA ALA A 204 -5.00 -14.57 -11.45
C ALA A 204 -6.17 -14.88 -10.53
N ARG A 205 -5.89 -15.50 -9.36
CA ARG A 205 -6.90 -15.95 -8.38
C ARG A 205 -6.44 -15.69 -6.94
N ASN A 206 -7.38 -15.63 -6.02
CA ASN A 206 -7.08 -15.62 -4.61
C ASN A 206 -6.38 -16.93 -4.21
N GLN A 207 -5.42 -16.85 -3.29
CA GLN A 207 -4.66 -17.99 -2.81
C GLN A 207 -4.56 -17.95 -1.28
N THR A 208 -4.50 -19.12 -0.66
CA THR A 208 -4.13 -19.28 0.74
C THR A 208 -2.84 -20.08 0.79
N VAL A 209 -1.82 -19.55 1.45
CA VAL A 209 -0.47 -20.10 1.52
C VAL A 209 -0.10 -20.31 2.98
N PRO A 210 0.36 -21.51 3.39
CA PRO A 210 0.81 -21.73 4.77
C PRO A 210 2.09 -20.93 5.08
N TYR A 211 2.34 -20.68 6.34
CA TYR A 211 3.57 -20.03 6.81
C TYR A 211 4.82 -20.77 6.28
N GLY A 212 5.74 -20.02 5.65
CA GLY A 212 6.94 -20.58 5.04
C GLY A 212 6.72 -21.34 3.74
N GLY A 213 5.46 -21.47 3.27
CA GLY A 213 5.14 -22.15 2.02
C GLY A 213 5.59 -21.35 0.78
N SER A 214 5.56 -22.00 -0.38
CA SER A 214 5.91 -21.37 -1.64
C SER A 214 4.71 -20.69 -2.29
N VAL A 215 4.94 -19.55 -2.95
CA VAL A 215 3.94 -18.86 -3.76
C VAL A 215 4.59 -18.20 -4.97
N SER A 216 3.98 -18.39 -6.13
CA SER A 216 4.34 -17.68 -7.35
C SER A 216 3.23 -16.71 -7.72
N VAL A 217 3.51 -15.41 -7.65
CA VAL A 217 2.52 -14.37 -8.01
C VAL A 217 2.28 -14.29 -9.53
N LYS A 218 3.19 -14.81 -10.35
CA LYS A 218 3.05 -14.84 -11.81
C LYS A 218 2.67 -16.22 -12.36
N GLY A 219 2.74 -17.27 -11.55
CA GLY A 219 2.45 -18.63 -11.98
C GLY A 219 1.02 -18.80 -12.50
N GLY A 220 0.88 -19.25 -13.74
CA GLY A 220 -0.42 -19.46 -14.39
C GLY A 220 -1.19 -18.18 -14.74
N VAL A 221 -0.59 -16.99 -14.57
CA VAL A 221 -1.22 -15.71 -14.97
C VAL A 221 -0.83 -15.41 -16.40
N THR A 222 -1.83 -15.24 -17.26
CA THR A 222 -1.67 -14.92 -18.68
C THR A 222 -2.44 -13.64 -19.01
N ALA A 223 -2.10 -13.02 -20.12
CA ALA A 223 -2.83 -11.87 -20.62
C ALA A 223 -2.96 -11.89 -22.15
N LYS A 224 -4.06 -11.33 -22.65
CA LYS A 224 -4.24 -11.04 -24.06
C LYS A 224 -4.43 -9.54 -24.25
N ASN A 225 -3.82 -8.99 -25.30
CA ASN A 225 -4.07 -7.61 -25.70
C ASN A 225 -5.48 -7.44 -26.28
N THR A 226 -5.87 -6.23 -26.61
CA THR A 226 -7.19 -5.93 -27.17
C THR A 226 -7.51 -6.73 -28.45
N THR A 227 -6.50 -7.06 -29.25
CA THR A 227 -6.66 -7.80 -30.51
C THR A 227 -6.58 -9.32 -30.33
N GLY A 228 -6.47 -9.81 -29.10
CA GLY A 228 -6.54 -11.24 -28.75
C GLY A 228 -5.19 -11.96 -28.70
N TYR A 229 -4.09 -11.29 -29.03
CA TYR A 229 -2.73 -11.89 -28.99
C TYR A 229 -2.14 -11.86 -27.58
N ASP A 230 -1.18 -12.76 -27.34
CA ASP A 230 -0.49 -12.84 -26.04
C ASP A 230 0.20 -11.53 -25.66
N ALA A 231 -0.04 -11.11 -24.44
CA ALA A 231 0.54 -9.92 -23.83
C ALA A 231 1.06 -10.19 -22.40
N THR A 232 1.27 -11.46 -22.07
CA THR A 232 1.64 -11.94 -20.73
C THR A 232 2.92 -11.27 -20.21
N SER A 233 3.92 -11.11 -21.07
CA SER A 233 5.19 -10.45 -20.73
C SER A 233 5.06 -8.99 -20.32
N ARG A 234 3.96 -8.33 -20.68
CA ARG A 234 3.67 -6.91 -20.40
C ARG A 234 2.98 -6.70 -19.05
N ILE A 235 2.61 -7.77 -18.34
CA ILE A 235 1.96 -7.66 -17.02
C ILE A 235 2.94 -7.07 -16.02
N LYS A 236 2.56 -5.92 -15.45
CA LYS A 236 3.22 -5.32 -14.29
C LYS A 236 2.50 -5.77 -13.03
N VAL A 237 3.26 -6.26 -12.04
CA VAL A 237 2.72 -6.72 -10.75
C VAL A 237 3.13 -5.75 -9.67
N LEU A 238 2.16 -5.32 -8.85
CA LEU A 238 2.36 -4.52 -7.66
C LEU A 238 1.79 -5.31 -6.48
N ILE A 239 2.57 -5.46 -5.41
CA ILE A 239 2.15 -6.17 -4.20
C ILE A 239 2.06 -5.17 -3.06
N ARG A 240 0.94 -5.24 -2.30
CA ARG A 240 0.76 -4.41 -1.08
C ARG A 240 0.51 -5.31 0.12
N TYR A 241 1.09 -4.92 1.24
CA TYR A 241 0.86 -5.52 2.55
C TYR A 241 0.61 -4.40 3.57
N ASN A 242 -0.51 -4.44 4.27
CA ASN A 242 -0.94 -3.37 5.20
C ASN A 242 -0.89 -1.95 4.59
N GLY A 243 -1.29 -1.84 3.31
CA GLY A 243 -1.27 -0.55 2.59
C GLY A 243 0.06 -0.22 1.90
N GLU A 244 1.18 -0.73 2.37
CA GLU A 244 2.51 -0.45 1.83
C GLU A 244 2.89 -1.34 0.64
N VAL A 245 3.70 -0.79 -0.26
CA VAL A 245 4.24 -1.54 -1.40
C VAL A 245 5.40 -2.42 -0.95
N VAL A 246 5.34 -3.71 -1.28
CA VAL A 246 6.39 -4.67 -0.97
C VAL A 246 6.91 -5.34 -2.25
N LYS A 247 8.19 -5.74 -2.24
CA LYS A 247 8.83 -6.36 -3.43
C LYS A 247 8.31 -7.77 -3.72
N LYS A 248 7.92 -8.53 -2.69
CA LYS A 248 7.45 -9.92 -2.80
C LYS A 248 6.49 -10.27 -1.66
N VAL A 249 5.71 -11.34 -1.83
CA VAL A 249 4.97 -11.96 -0.74
C VAL A 249 5.98 -12.65 0.19
N ASN A 250 6.01 -12.22 1.46
CA ASN A 250 6.82 -12.89 2.48
C ASN A 250 5.95 -13.92 3.21
N THR A 251 6.11 -15.19 2.86
CA THR A 251 5.32 -16.27 3.46
C THR A 251 5.67 -16.57 4.93
N LYS A 252 6.75 -15.97 5.47
CA LYS A 252 7.07 -15.97 6.90
C LYS A 252 6.41 -14.79 7.66
N LYS A 253 5.64 -13.94 6.96
CA LYS A 253 4.89 -12.83 7.56
C LYS A 253 3.39 -13.03 7.31
N PRO A 254 2.64 -13.57 8.29
CA PRO A 254 1.20 -13.83 8.15
C PRO A 254 0.41 -12.56 7.85
N GLY A 255 -0.69 -12.72 7.12
CA GLY A 255 -1.57 -11.62 6.77
C GLY A 255 -2.07 -11.72 5.34
N VAL A 256 -2.71 -10.64 4.87
CA VAL A 256 -3.29 -10.58 3.53
C VAL A 256 -2.46 -9.64 2.66
N TYR A 257 -1.91 -10.20 1.60
CA TYR A 257 -1.23 -9.46 0.55
C TYR A 257 -2.22 -9.17 -0.58
N LYS A 258 -2.35 -7.90 -0.98
CA LYS A 258 -3.11 -7.47 -2.15
C LYS A 258 -2.17 -7.46 -3.36
N VAL A 259 -2.40 -8.35 -4.31
CA VAL A 259 -1.61 -8.43 -5.56
C VAL A 259 -2.40 -7.80 -6.68
N ILE A 260 -1.81 -6.83 -7.35
CA ILE A 260 -2.42 -6.01 -8.38
C ILE A 260 -1.66 -6.25 -9.67
N TYR A 261 -2.33 -6.88 -10.64
CA TYR A 261 -1.83 -7.07 -11.99
C TYR A 261 -2.34 -5.92 -12.85
N LYS A 262 -1.43 -5.28 -13.57
CA LYS A 262 -1.76 -4.18 -14.49
C LYS A 262 -1.20 -4.49 -15.86
N LEU A 263 -2.00 -4.29 -16.88
CA LEU A 263 -1.59 -4.37 -18.28
C LEU A 263 -1.99 -3.09 -19.00
N LYS A 264 -1.05 -2.58 -19.79
CA LYS A 264 -1.29 -1.57 -20.83
C LYS A 264 -0.81 -2.17 -22.14
N ASP A 265 -1.74 -2.33 -23.10
CA ASP A 265 -1.42 -2.90 -24.41
C ASP A 265 -0.79 -1.87 -25.38
N GLU A 266 -0.52 -2.30 -26.61
CA GLU A 266 0.11 -1.48 -27.65
C GLU A 266 -0.76 -0.30 -28.08
N ILE A 267 -2.08 -0.45 -27.96
CA ILE A 267 -3.07 0.58 -28.30
C ILE A 267 -3.18 1.62 -27.16
N GLY A 268 -2.63 1.30 -25.98
CA GLY A 268 -2.72 2.14 -24.79
C GLY A 268 -3.89 1.81 -23.87
N ARG A 269 -4.69 0.79 -24.18
CA ARG A 269 -5.80 0.33 -23.35
C ARG A 269 -5.30 -0.40 -22.12
N LYS A 270 -6.01 -0.20 -21.00
CA LYS A 270 -5.57 -0.67 -19.69
C LYS A 270 -6.58 -1.66 -19.12
N VAL A 271 -6.06 -2.67 -18.42
CA VAL A 271 -6.84 -3.55 -17.55
C VAL A 271 -6.08 -3.78 -16.25
N GLN A 272 -6.82 -3.96 -15.18
CA GLN A 272 -6.29 -4.28 -13.87
C GLN A 272 -7.08 -5.44 -13.27
N LYS A 273 -6.37 -6.40 -12.64
CA LYS A 273 -6.96 -7.45 -11.82
C LYS A 273 -6.33 -7.47 -10.45
N ILE A 274 -7.14 -7.58 -9.41
CA ILE A 274 -6.70 -7.57 -8.03
C ILE A 274 -7.07 -8.90 -7.40
N VAL A 275 -6.11 -9.52 -6.73
CA VAL A 275 -6.33 -10.74 -5.96
C VAL A 275 -5.71 -10.62 -4.57
N LYS A 276 -6.14 -11.48 -3.65
CA LYS A 276 -5.64 -11.58 -2.29
C LYS A 276 -4.84 -12.87 -2.13
N ILE A 277 -3.64 -12.77 -1.58
CA ILE A 277 -2.86 -13.92 -1.11
C ILE A 277 -2.85 -13.86 0.41
N LYS A 278 -3.55 -14.82 1.05
CA LYS A 278 -3.61 -14.95 2.50
C LYS A 278 -2.50 -15.89 2.95
N VAL A 279 -1.48 -15.35 3.62
CA VAL A 279 -0.47 -16.14 4.30
C VAL A 279 -1.03 -16.53 5.67
N THR A 280 -1.23 -17.83 5.90
CA THR A 280 -1.66 -18.36 7.19
C THR A 280 -0.46 -18.89 7.94
N ALA A 281 -0.40 -18.67 9.26
CA ALA A 281 0.58 -19.39 10.06
C ALA A 281 0.08 -20.84 10.24
N SER A 282 0.95 -21.79 9.99
CA SER A 282 0.69 -23.21 10.32
C SER A 282 0.97 -23.53 11.79
N LEU A 283 1.05 -22.52 12.65
CA LEU A 283 1.30 -22.69 14.08
C LEU A 283 0.01 -23.10 14.79
N PRO A 284 0.06 -24.02 15.75
CA PRO A 284 -1.08 -24.34 16.61
C PRO A 284 -1.51 -23.10 17.37
N ILE A 285 -2.73 -23.13 17.92
CA ILE A 285 -3.22 -22.06 18.79
C ILE A 285 -2.25 -21.93 19.99
N PRO A 286 -1.86 -20.71 20.39
CA PRO A 286 -1.09 -20.55 21.63
C PRO A 286 -1.83 -21.14 22.83
N LYS A 287 -1.10 -21.72 23.78
CA LYS A 287 -1.63 -22.22 25.04
C LYS A 287 -1.31 -21.20 26.13
N ILE A 288 -2.35 -20.74 26.84
CA ILE A 288 -2.24 -19.85 28.00
C ILE A 288 -2.48 -20.69 29.25
N THR A 289 -1.53 -20.68 30.18
CA THR A 289 -1.58 -21.40 31.45
C THR A 289 -1.20 -20.49 32.61
N GLY A 290 -1.64 -20.82 33.84
CA GLY A 290 -1.36 -20.02 35.04
C GLY A 290 -2.21 -18.74 35.16
N ALA A 291 -3.19 -18.53 34.28
CA ALA A 291 -4.11 -17.43 34.41
C ALA A 291 -5.13 -17.73 35.52
N GLY A 292 -4.95 -17.11 36.66
CA GLY A 292 -5.86 -17.13 37.80
C GLY A 292 -6.42 -15.74 38.10
N ASN A 293 -7.31 -15.68 39.12
CA ASN A 293 -7.79 -14.38 39.58
C ASN A 293 -6.63 -13.52 40.09
N LEU A 294 -6.74 -12.22 39.91
CA LEU A 294 -5.79 -11.22 40.41
C LEU A 294 -6.43 -10.53 41.61
N TYR A 295 -5.59 -10.27 42.61
CA TYR A 295 -5.94 -9.46 43.75
C TYR A 295 -4.90 -8.35 43.87
N VAL A 296 -5.33 -7.11 43.96
CA VAL A 296 -4.48 -5.92 43.97
C VAL A 296 -5.05 -4.86 44.91
N GLN A 297 -4.20 -4.07 45.54
CA GLN A 297 -4.60 -3.05 46.52
C GLN A 297 -5.22 -1.81 45.85
N SER A 298 -4.87 -1.52 44.60
CA SER A 298 -5.43 -0.38 43.85
C SER A 298 -5.64 -0.70 42.37
N ALA A 299 -6.52 0.05 41.70
CA ALA A 299 -6.78 -0.09 40.27
C ALA A 299 -5.55 0.18 39.42
N ASP A 300 -4.63 1.01 39.85
CA ASP A 300 -3.39 1.34 39.15
C ASP A 300 -2.43 0.14 39.03
N GLN A 301 -2.60 -0.84 39.92
CA GLN A 301 -1.85 -2.09 39.86
C GLN A 301 -2.40 -3.07 38.82
N LEU A 302 -3.55 -2.80 38.19
CA LEU A 302 -4.09 -3.59 37.09
C LEU A 302 -3.30 -3.33 35.80
N THR A 303 -2.06 -3.74 35.78
CA THR A 303 -1.14 -3.59 34.65
C THR A 303 -0.94 -4.89 33.89
N LYS A 304 -0.51 -4.78 32.64
CA LYS A 304 -0.12 -5.96 31.83
C LYS A 304 1.00 -6.74 32.50
N ALA A 305 1.92 -6.07 33.18
CA ALA A 305 3.07 -6.70 33.86
C ALA A 305 2.58 -7.57 35.02
N ASN A 306 1.75 -7.02 35.91
CA ASN A 306 1.19 -7.75 37.04
C ASN A 306 0.31 -8.92 36.59
N ALA A 307 -0.54 -8.69 35.59
CA ALA A 307 -1.40 -9.75 35.05
C ALA A 307 -0.59 -10.91 34.43
N LEU A 308 0.60 -10.67 33.90
CA LEU A 308 1.44 -11.70 33.28
C LEU A 308 2.48 -12.31 34.23
N LYS A 309 2.52 -11.93 35.50
CA LYS A 309 3.54 -12.38 36.45
C LYS A 309 3.60 -13.91 36.55
N ASN A 310 2.43 -14.56 36.68
CA ASN A 310 2.29 -16.01 36.83
C ASN A 310 1.71 -16.70 35.59
N VAL A 311 1.61 -15.99 34.46
CA VAL A 311 1.02 -16.51 33.24
C VAL A 311 2.10 -16.94 32.26
N THR A 312 2.05 -18.22 31.88
CA THR A 312 2.91 -18.77 30.84
C THR A 312 2.12 -18.93 29.56
N ILE A 313 2.70 -18.41 28.44
CA ILE A 313 2.10 -18.50 27.13
C ILE A 313 3.07 -19.21 26.21
N THR A 314 2.66 -20.35 25.67
CA THR A 314 3.50 -21.18 24.80
C THR A 314 2.84 -21.42 23.45
N GLN A 315 3.68 -21.67 22.45
CA GLN A 315 3.24 -22.14 21.13
C GLN A 315 4.24 -23.17 20.61
N LYS A 316 3.78 -24.36 20.26
CA LYS A 316 4.65 -25.52 19.96
C LYS A 316 5.65 -25.81 21.08
N GLY A 317 5.26 -25.69 22.34
CA GLY A 317 6.12 -25.95 23.50
C GLY A 317 7.20 -24.88 23.78
N LYS A 318 7.27 -23.82 22.99
CA LYS A 318 8.20 -22.69 23.22
C LYS A 318 7.45 -21.47 23.74
N ALA A 319 8.11 -20.70 24.60
CA ALA A 319 7.56 -19.43 25.09
C ALA A 319 7.20 -18.50 23.92
N LEU A 320 6.03 -17.89 23.99
CA LEU A 320 5.58 -16.90 23.02
C LEU A 320 6.05 -15.51 23.46
N ASP A 321 6.63 -14.75 22.54
CA ASP A 321 7.04 -13.37 22.80
C ASP A 321 5.83 -12.52 23.27
N ARG A 322 6.04 -11.75 24.34
CA ARG A 322 5.02 -10.89 24.98
C ARG A 322 4.39 -9.84 24.04
N LYS A 323 5.06 -9.50 22.91
CA LYS A 323 4.48 -8.63 21.86
C LYS A 323 3.24 -9.21 21.21
N TYR A 324 3.10 -10.53 21.20
CA TYR A 324 1.94 -11.24 20.67
C TYR A 324 0.80 -11.40 21.69
N VAL A 325 0.98 -10.86 22.91
CA VAL A 325 0.05 -10.98 24.02
C VAL A 325 -0.60 -9.64 24.31
N LYS A 326 -1.92 -9.62 24.35
CA LYS A 326 -2.73 -8.49 24.78
C LYS A 326 -3.47 -8.87 26.07
N VAL A 327 -3.44 -7.98 27.06
CA VAL A 327 -4.26 -8.08 28.29
C VAL A 327 -5.25 -6.94 28.27
N ILE A 328 -6.51 -7.24 28.50
CA ILE A 328 -7.62 -6.28 28.48
C ILE A 328 -8.31 -6.35 29.83
N PHE A 329 -8.41 -5.21 30.52
CA PHE A 329 -9.17 -5.03 31.74
C PHE A 329 -10.49 -4.37 31.41
N LYS A 330 -11.60 -4.95 31.85
CA LYS A 330 -12.95 -4.39 31.69
C LYS A 330 -13.62 -4.34 33.08
N LYS A 331 -13.94 -3.16 33.59
CA LYS A 331 -14.69 -2.98 34.83
C LYS A 331 -16.06 -3.65 34.68
N LEU A 332 -16.44 -4.49 35.64
CA LEU A 332 -17.74 -5.17 35.74
C LEU A 332 -18.64 -4.47 36.73
N LYS A 333 -18.10 -4.14 37.88
CA LYS A 333 -18.69 -3.34 38.95
C LYS A 333 -17.57 -2.69 39.77
N GLU A 334 -17.90 -1.93 40.80
CA GLU A 334 -16.91 -1.36 41.68
C GLU A 334 -15.98 -2.42 42.25
N GLY A 335 -14.68 -2.18 42.25
CA GLY A 335 -13.64 -3.11 42.72
C GLY A 335 -13.48 -4.41 41.91
N VAL A 336 -14.33 -4.70 40.90
CA VAL A 336 -14.28 -5.98 40.16
C VAL A 336 -14.09 -5.77 38.66
N TYR A 337 -13.06 -6.41 38.11
CA TYR A 337 -12.74 -6.34 36.68
C TYR A 337 -12.71 -7.73 36.04
N LYS A 338 -13.06 -7.78 34.75
CA LYS A 338 -12.76 -8.93 33.88
C LYS A 338 -11.40 -8.71 33.24
N VAL A 339 -10.48 -9.64 33.43
CA VAL A 339 -9.18 -9.67 32.77
C VAL A 339 -9.23 -10.66 31.63
N THR A 340 -8.92 -10.21 30.42
CA THR A 340 -8.90 -11.07 29.25
C THR A 340 -7.50 -11.12 28.67
N TYR A 341 -6.89 -12.28 28.68
CA TYR A 341 -5.64 -12.59 28.01
C TYR A 341 -5.93 -13.03 26.59
N GLN A 342 -5.25 -12.41 25.63
CA GLN A 342 -5.34 -12.76 24.23
C GLN A 342 -3.95 -12.99 23.68
N ALA A 343 -3.68 -14.17 23.13
CA ALA A 343 -2.42 -14.51 22.51
C ALA A 343 -2.62 -14.89 21.04
N GLN A 344 -2.03 -14.13 20.13
CA GLN A 344 -2.21 -14.33 18.69
C GLN A 344 -0.88 -14.14 17.94
N ASN A 345 -0.30 -15.24 17.50
CA ASN A 345 0.86 -15.23 16.59
C ASN A 345 0.51 -15.89 15.25
N ALA A 346 -0.76 -15.99 14.92
CA ALA A 346 -1.27 -16.63 13.72
C ALA A 346 -2.74 -16.31 13.50
N SER A 347 -3.40 -17.08 12.61
CA SER A 347 -4.80 -16.89 12.24
C SER A 347 -5.81 -17.18 13.37
N LYS A 348 -5.40 -17.92 14.41
CA LYS A 348 -6.28 -18.27 15.52
C LYS A 348 -5.85 -17.59 16.82
N LEU A 349 -6.83 -17.09 17.56
CA LEU A 349 -6.69 -16.38 18.82
C LEU A 349 -6.88 -17.34 19.98
N ALA A 350 -5.90 -17.45 20.88
CA ALA A 350 -6.12 -18.00 22.22
C ALA A 350 -6.68 -16.91 23.13
N LYS A 351 -7.70 -17.24 23.91
CA LYS A 351 -8.36 -16.31 24.82
C LYS A 351 -8.70 -17.02 26.12
N VAL A 352 -8.30 -16.42 27.24
CA VAL A 352 -8.67 -16.84 28.60
C VAL A 352 -9.16 -15.61 29.34
N SER A 353 -10.17 -15.75 30.17
CA SER A 353 -10.69 -14.66 31.00
C SER A 353 -10.78 -15.10 32.45
N VAL A 354 -10.35 -14.21 33.34
CA VAL A 354 -10.42 -14.36 34.80
C VAL A 354 -10.99 -13.08 35.41
N LYS A 355 -11.14 -13.04 36.73
CA LYS A 355 -11.52 -11.82 37.45
C LYS A 355 -10.29 -11.17 38.08
N ALA A 356 -10.33 -9.87 38.27
CA ALA A 356 -9.45 -9.14 39.15
C ALA A 356 -10.27 -8.41 40.20
N TYR A 357 -9.79 -8.38 41.40
CA TYR A 357 -10.37 -7.73 42.55
C TYR A 357 -9.42 -6.65 43.06
N VAL A 358 -9.95 -5.46 43.22
CA VAL A 358 -9.27 -4.35 43.89
C VAL A 358 -9.74 -4.37 45.34
N ASP A 359 -8.81 -4.58 46.26
CA ASP A 359 -9.03 -4.75 47.69
C ASP A 359 -8.02 -3.89 48.46
N ASP A 360 -8.51 -2.82 49.00
CA ASP A 360 -7.73 -1.86 49.80
C ASP A 360 -7.94 -2.02 51.31
N GLN A 361 -8.72 -3.02 51.72
CA GLN A 361 -9.06 -3.26 53.13
C GLN A 361 -8.17 -4.36 53.67
N ALA A 362 -7.63 -4.11 54.90
CA ALA A 362 -6.89 -5.15 55.64
C ALA A 362 -7.83 -6.15 56.30
N PRO A 363 -7.44 -7.43 56.43
CA PRO A 363 -8.18 -8.42 57.13
C PRO A 363 -8.47 -8.01 58.60
N LYS A 364 -9.57 -8.49 59.13
CA LYS A 364 -9.98 -8.26 60.53
C LYS A 364 -9.67 -9.49 61.38
N ILE A 365 -8.97 -9.31 62.48
CA ILE A 365 -8.85 -10.27 63.55
C ILE A 365 -9.81 -9.84 64.68
N THR A 366 -10.65 -10.72 65.12
CA THR A 366 -11.65 -10.48 66.17
C THR A 366 -11.51 -11.50 67.27
N GLY A 367 -12.15 -11.29 68.41
CA GLY A 367 -12.04 -12.11 69.63
C GLY A 367 -11.04 -11.59 70.64
N VAL A 368 -10.06 -10.79 70.14
CA VAL A 368 -9.11 -10.07 70.99
C VAL A 368 -8.85 -8.67 70.43
N GLU A 369 -8.35 -7.75 71.28
CA GLU A 369 -8.03 -6.35 70.91
C GLU A 369 -6.52 -6.11 71.04
N ASP A 370 -5.97 -5.30 70.14
CA ASP A 370 -4.56 -4.94 70.17
C ASP A 370 -4.16 -4.22 71.45
N GLY A 371 -3.00 -4.62 72.02
CA GLY A 371 -2.45 -4.06 73.24
C GLY A 371 -3.14 -4.51 74.54
N LYS A 372 -4.18 -5.35 74.48
CA LYS A 372 -4.93 -5.78 75.68
C LYS A 372 -4.29 -7.00 76.32
N SER A 373 -4.57 -7.12 77.64
CA SER A 373 -4.18 -8.26 78.44
C SER A 373 -5.43 -9.14 78.71
N TYR A 374 -5.25 -10.45 78.59
CA TYR A 374 -6.29 -11.44 78.83
C TYR A 374 -5.81 -12.44 79.90
N PRO A 375 -6.66 -12.79 80.89
CA PRO A 375 -6.31 -13.79 81.86
C PRO A 375 -6.25 -15.18 81.25
N VAL A 376 -5.24 -15.96 81.65
CA VAL A 376 -5.13 -17.39 81.32
C VAL A 376 -5.05 -18.20 82.57
N ASP A 377 -5.77 -19.33 82.62
CA ASP A 377 -5.70 -20.25 83.75
C ASP A 377 -4.26 -20.79 83.86
N PRO A 378 -3.61 -20.73 85.05
CA PRO A 378 -2.25 -21.19 85.25
C PRO A 378 -1.97 -22.65 84.86
N SER A 379 -3.02 -23.48 84.80
CA SER A 379 -2.97 -24.90 84.37
C SER A 379 -2.89 -25.04 82.84
N VAL A 380 -3.21 -23.98 82.09
CA VAL A 380 -3.22 -23.99 80.63
C VAL A 380 -1.85 -23.72 80.05
N THR A 381 -1.35 -24.67 79.28
CA THR A 381 -0.15 -24.42 78.48
C THR A 381 -0.49 -23.55 77.30
N VAL A 382 0.12 -22.36 77.22
CA VAL A 382 -0.08 -21.40 76.11
C VAL A 382 0.67 -21.93 74.88
N THR A 383 -0.11 -22.52 73.96
CA THR A 383 0.35 -23.06 72.68
C THR A 383 -0.23 -22.24 71.52
N GLU A 384 0.31 -22.41 70.30
CA GLU A 384 -0.33 -21.81 69.11
C GLU A 384 -1.80 -22.23 68.95
N LYS A 385 -2.14 -23.49 69.25
CA LYS A 385 -3.49 -23.96 69.20
C LYS A 385 -4.42 -23.19 70.17
N TYR A 386 -3.94 -22.95 71.39
CA TYR A 386 -4.65 -22.13 72.37
C TYR A 386 -4.78 -20.67 71.88
N ALA A 387 -3.67 -20.07 71.44
CA ALA A 387 -3.73 -18.70 70.92
C ALA A 387 -4.69 -18.55 69.76
N ARG A 388 -4.73 -19.50 68.83
CA ARG A 388 -5.65 -19.50 67.68
C ARG A 388 -7.11 -19.67 68.08
N SER A 389 -7.41 -20.33 69.21
CA SER A 389 -8.78 -20.47 69.72
C SER A 389 -9.36 -19.17 70.27
N LEU A 390 -8.54 -18.15 70.51
CA LEU A 390 -8.98 -16.85 71.01
C LEU A 390 -9.44 -15.90 69.92
N ILE A 391 -9.24 -16.25 68.67
CA ILE A 391 -9.46 -15.33 67.57
C ILE A 391 -10.39 -15.92 66.49
N SER A 392 -10.98 -15.02 65.74
CA SER A 392 -11.57 -15.30 64.44
C SER A 392 -10.95 -14.33 63.42
N VAL A 393 -10.94 -14.70 62.15
CA VAL A 393 -10.43 -13.88 61.06
C VAL A 393 -11.45 -13.78 59.97
N SER A 394 -11.58 -12.61 59.35
CA SER A 394 -12.44 -12.34 58.23
C SER A 394 -11.84 -11.26 57.28
N ASP A 395 -12.27 -11.26 56.05
CA ASP A 395 -11.94 -10.27 55.06
C ASP A 395 -13.13 -10.01 54.11
N ASN A 396 -13.15 -8.87 53.45
CA ASN A 396 -14.24 -8.48 52.55
C ASN A 396 -14.20 -9.20 51.20
N ILE A 397 -13.00 -9.63 50.72
CA ILE A 397 -12.79 -10.27 49.41
C ILE A 397 -12.10 -11.61 49.55
N SER A 398 -11.08 -11.72 50.40
CA SER A 398 -10.30 -12.94 50.57
C SER A 398 -11.02 -13.92 51.52
N THR A 399 -11.02 -15.19 51.19
CA THR A 399 -11.45 -16.23 52.13
C THR A 399 -10.25 -16.55 53.00
N LEU A 400 -10.36 -16.23 54.28
CA LEU A 400 -9.31 -16.46 55.30
C LEU A 400 -9.83 -17.44 56.37
N HIS A 401 -8.91 -18.25 56.85
CA HIS A 401 -9.09 -19.16 57.96
C HIS A 401 -8.15 -18.84 59.11
N VAL A 402 -8.48 -19.20 60.33
CA VAL A 402 -7.61 -19.00 61.50
C VAL A 402 -6.23 -19.66 61.32
N SER A 403 -6.15 -20.73 60.51
CA SER A 403 -4.88 -21.35 60.13
C SER A 403 -3.97 -20.45 59.33
N ASP A 404 -4.49 -19.43 58.63
CA ASP A 404 -3.72 -18.51 57.80
C ASP A 404 -3.07 -17.40 58.63
N VAL A 405 -3.49 -17.26 59.90
CA VAL A 405 -2.89 -16.28 60.83
C VAL A 405 -1.55 -16.82 61.35
N GLN A 406 -0.49 -16.07 61.17
CA GLN A 406 0.80 -16.35 61.79
C GLN A 406 0.76 -15.96 63.28
N VAL A 407 1.10 -16.89 64.17
CA VAL A 407 1.07 -16.70 65.63
C VAL A 407 2.50 -16.82 66.17
N LYS A 408 2.98 -15.78 66.86
CA LYS A 408 4.24 -15.80 67.57
C LYS A 408 4.00 -15.62 69.06
N ILE A 409 4.42 -16.56 69.89
CA ILE A 409 4.29 -16.54 71.32
C ILE A 409 5.66 -16.35 71.95
N THR A 410 5.79 -15.38 72.85
CA THR A 410 7.04 -15.07 73.58
C THR A 410 6.73 -15.03 75.09
N LYS A 411 7.32 -15.93 75.88
CA LYS A 411 7.21 -15.91 77.34
C LYS A 411 8.06 -14.76 77.90
N GLN A 412 7.51 -13.98 78.81
CA GLN A 412 8.12 -12.86 79.46
C GLN A 412 8.76 -13.26 80.79
N ASN A 413 9.66 -12.41 81.33
CA ASN A 413 10.33 -12.68 82.60
C ASN A 413 9.40 -12.70 83.83
N ASP A 414 8.21 -12.04 83.71
CA ASP A 414 7.21 -11.99 84.76
C ASP A 414 6.21 -13.21 84.65
N GLY A 415 6.47 -14.17 83.76
CA GLY A 415 5.67 -15.34 83.55
C GLY A 415 4.49 -15.15 82.61
N SER A 416 4.23 -13.94 82.14
CA SER A 416 3.23 -13.63 81.13
C SER A 416 3.71 -14.07 79.73
N TYR A 417 2.78 -14.03 78.77
CA TYR A 417 3.10 -14.32 77.41
C TYR A 417 2.69 -13.13 76.49
N GLN A 418 3.57 -12.70 75.65
CA GLN A 418 3.22 -11.83 74.53
C GLN A 418 2.85 -12.70 73.34
N VAL A 419 1.66 -12.48 72.76
CA VAL A 419 1.16 -13.19 71.57
C VAL A 419 0.95 -12.18 70.45
N VAL A 420 1.64 -12.40 69.35
CA VAL A 420 1.53 -11.57 68.13
C VAL A 420 0.80 -12.39 67.07
N TYR A 421 -0.29 -11.85 66.54
CA TYR A 421 -1.03 -12.38 65.40
C TYR A 421 -0.70 -11.52 64.21
N GLU A 422 -0.38 -12.12 63.05
CA GLU A 422 -0.22 -11.44 61.78
C GLU A 422 -0.97 -12.22 60.70
N VAL A 423 -1.76 -11.53 59.87
CA VAL A 423 -2.45 -12.11 58.74
C VAL A 423 -2.36 -11.19 57.55
N GLN A 424 -2.25 -11.77 56.39
CA GLN A 424 -2.24 -11.07 55.08
C GLN A 424 -3.32 -11.64 54.17
N ASP A 425 -4.05 -10.74 53.47
CA ASP A 425 -4.99 -11.12 52.45
C ASP A 425 -4.32 -11.44 51.09
N GLN A 426 -5.12 -11.79 50.08
CA GLN A 426 -4.63 -12.07 48.72
C GLN A 426 -4.15 -10.83 47.97
N ALA A 427 -4.61 -9.64 48.33
CA ALA A 427 -4.18 -8.37 47.76
C ALA A 427 -2.88 -7.84 48.36
N GLY A 428 -2.48 -8.40 49.53
CA GLY A 428 -1.26 -8.04 50.23
C GLY A 428 -1.50 -7.08 51.40
N ASN A 429 -2.74 -6.76 51.78
CA ASN A 429 -3.04 -5.96 52.97
C ASN A 429 -2.82 -6.80 54.21
N LYS A 430 -2.34 -6.20 55.28
CA LYS A 430 -1.91 -6.89 56.50
C LYS A 430 -2.57 -6.32 57.73
N THR A 431 -2.87 -7.22 58.68
CA THR A 431 -3.27 -6.89 60.03
C THR A 431 -2.32 -7.56 61.01
N LYS A 432 -1.89 -6.81 62.01
CA LYS A 432 -1.05 -7.28 63.09
C LYS A 432 -1.67 -6.82 64.40
N ILE A 433 -1.84 -7.76 65.33
CA ILE A 433 -2.35 -7.52 66.70
C ILE A 433 -1.38 -8.15 67.70
N THR A 434 -1.11 -7.46 68.77
CA THR A 434 -0.30 -7.94 69.88
C THR A 434 -1.13 -7.96 71.15
N ILE A 435 -1.22 -9.08 71.82
CA ILE A 435 -1.90 -9.21 73.13
C ILE A 435 -0.94 -9.74 74.19
N HIS A 436 -1.32 -9.59 75.46
CA HIS A 436 -0.61 -10.15 76.60
C HIS A 436 -1.54 -11.18 77.29
N LEU A 437 -1.02 -12.36 77.58
CA LEU A 437 -1.70 -13.36 78.38
C LEU A 437 -1.04 -13.38 79.75
N THR A 438 -1.83 -12.99 80.77
CA THR A 438 -1.38 -12.93 82.18
C THR A 438 -2.05 -14.01 83.00
N ALA A 439 -1.35 -14.57 84.01
CA ALA A 439 -1.97 -15.53 84.93
C ALA A 439 -3.24 -14.94 85.56
N ALA A 440 -4.37 -15.66 85.55
CA ALA A 440 -5.56 -15.25 86.28
C ALA A 440 -5.24 -15.10 87.76
N ALA A 441 -5.65 -13.99 88.36
CA ALA A 441 -5.55 -13.81 89.79
C ALA A 441 -6.37 -14.92 90.47
N GLN A 442 -5.75 -15.73 91.32
CA GLN A 442 -6.48 -16.68 92.18
C GLN A 442 -7.44 -15.88 93.03
N THR A 443 -8.71 -16.01 92.83
CA THR A 443 -9.72 -15.56 93.77
C THR A 443 -9.56 -16.47 94.98
N ALA A 444 -9.01 -15.95 96.08
CA ALA A 444 -9.02 -16.65 97.37
C ALA A 444 -10.46 -16.94 97.80
N SER A 445 -10.92 -18.17 97.69
CA SER A 445 -12.15 -18.63 98.30
C SER A 445 -11.90 -18.64 99.80
N GLY A 446 -12.34 -17.58 100.47
CA GLY A 446 -12.38 -17.56 101.89
C GLY A 446 -13.39 -18.57 102.41
N THR A 447 -12.91 -19.68 102.88
CA THR A 447 -13.67 -20.56 103.76
C THR A 447 -13.84 -19.82 105.08
N ALA A 448 -15.03 -19.31 105.37
CA ALA A 448 -15.39 -18.97 106.69
C ALA A 448 -16.00 -20.26 107.32
N VAL A 449 -15.24 -20.78 108.23
CA VAL A 449 -15.71 -21.74 109.26
C VAL A 449 -16.48 -20.96 110.29
N GLN A 450 -17.75 -21.28 110.55
CA GLN A 450 -18.47 -21.67 111.77
C GLN A 450 -19.85 -22.24 111.42
#